data_890e619042b965e40a017e5a0f9cea4f
#
_entry.id   890e619042b965e40a017e5a0f9cea4f
#
_cell.length_a   1.000
_cell.length_b   1.000
_cell.length_c   1.000
_cell.angle_alpha   90.00
_cell.angle_beta   90.00
_cell.angle_gamma   90.00
#
_symmetry.space_group_name_H-M   'P 1'
#
loop_
_entity.id
_entity.type
_entity.pdbx_description
1 polymer ?
#
loop_
_entity_poly.entity_id
_entity_poly.type
_entity_poly.pdbx_seq_one_letter_code
_entity_poly.pdbx_strand_id
1 'polypeptide(L)'
;MKIIIIGAGAAGCFCAIETKRHHPGADVIILESGTKPLAKVAMTGGGRCNLTNSFLDVRSTKQVYPRGEKLMKRALKRFSQKDTMQWFENEGVRLVTQEDQCVFPKSQDAMEIVHTLTRLADRLGIRIITGQKVINIKTAKNNGFIVVTPTADYDATHVVVATGGSPKKAGIAFLDSLHLDIIEPVPSLFTFNIADDKLHALMGTVVPMVSARMPGTKFLAEGPLLITHWGLSGPAILKLSSYAARHLSEQKYKAEVSVNWYHDINENDVLEMLTGMQRENQQKQLSNQYPKQFNQRHWLYLIQKAGLPAQKRWQEVGPRQMLRLAAMLTNDVYAIAGKG
;
A
#
# COMPACT_ATOMS: atom_id res chain seq x y z
N MET A 1 26.04 -23.67 15.72
CA MET A 1 24.69 -23.08 15.61
C MET A 1 24.26 -23.20 14.16
N LYS A 2 23.11 -23.84 13.89
CA LYS A 2 22.56 -24.02 12.55
C LYS A 2 21.24 -23.24 12.46
N ILE A 3 21.15 -22.30 11.53
CA ILE A 3 20.02 -21.37 11.41
C ILE A 3 19.36 -21.57 10.06
N ILE A 4 18.07 -21.87 10.07
CA ILE A 4 17.27 -21.94 8.86
C ILE A 4 16.39 -20.70 8.75
N ILE A 5 16.49 -19.99 7.63
CA ILE A 5 15.65 -18.84 7.31
C ILE A 5 14.69 -19.25 6.19
N ILE A 6 13.40 -19.06 6.40
CA ILE A 6 12.35 -19.44 5.45
C ILE A 6 11.92 -18.21 4.65
N GLY A 7 12.27 -18.18 3.38
CA GLY A 7 12.02 -17.10 2.43
C GLY A 7 13.26 -16.25 2.11
N ALA A 8 13.65 -16.24 0.85
CA ALA A 8 14.77 -15.45 0.31
C ALA A 8 14.28 -14.09 -0.24
N GLY A 9 13.36 -13.43 0.47
CA GLY A 9 12.98 -12.03 0.23
C GLY A 9 13.95 -11.06 0.90
N ALA A 10 13.65 -9.75 0.85
CA ALA A 10 14.48 -8.71 1.46
C ALA A 10 14.79 -8.99 2.93
N ALA A 11 13.77 -9.32 3.72
CA ALA A 11 13.92 -9.59 5.16
C ALA A 11 14.79 -10.82 5.44
N GLY A 12 14.60 -11.92 4.68
CA GLY A 12 15.35 -13.15 4.86
C GLY A 12 16.82 -13.00 4.49
N CYS A 13 17.11 -12.35 3.35
CA CYS A 13 18.49 -12.08 2.93
C CYS A 13 19.22 -11.15 3.90
N PHE A 14 18.55 -10.05 4.31
CA PHE A 14 19.12 -9.12 5.29
C PHE A 14 19.40 -9.83 6.64
N CYS A 15 18.43 -10.59 7.14
CA CYS A 15 18.58 -11.36 8.37
C CYS A 15 19.75 -12.34 8.29
N ALA A 16 19.90 -13.06 7.17
CA ALA A 16 20.99 -14.01 6.97
C ALA A 16 22.37 -13.32 7.00
N ILE A 17 22.50 -12.19 6.30
CA ILE A 17 23.71 -11.39 6.22
C ILE A 17 24.11 -10.91 7.62
N GLU A 18 23.19 -10.27 8.33
CA GLU A 18 23.48 -9.75 9.67
C GLU A 18 23.75 -10.86 10.69
N THR A 19 23.02 -11.98 10.59
CA THR A 19 23.29 -13.16 11.41
C THR A 19 24.71 -13.66 11.19
N LYS A 20 25.16 -13.75 9.95
CA LYS A 20 26.51 -14.24 9.63
C LYS A 20 27.60 -13.26 10.04
N ARG A 21 27.33 -11.94 9.97
CA ARG A 21 28.24 -10.89 10.45
C ARG A 21 28.46 -10.97 11.95
N HIS A 22 27.37 -11.13 12.70
CA HIS A 22 27.43 -11.21 14.18
C HIS A 22 27.85 -12.58 14.71
N HIS A 23 27.61 -13.65 13.94
CA HIS A 23 27.94 -15.03 14.28
C HIS A 23 28.67 -15.73 13.12
N PRO A 24 29.97 -15.41 12.85
CA PRO A 24 30.69 -15.94 11.71
C PRO A 24 30.75 -17.47 11.63
N GLY A 25 30.75 -18.15 12.80
CA GLY A 25 30.74 -19.61 12.89
C GLY A 25 29.36 -20.27 12.70
N ALA A 26 28.29 -19.50 12.50
CA ALA A 26 26.96 -20.07 12.26
C ALA A 26 26.85 -20.68 10.85
N ASP A 27 26.21 -21.85 10.74
CA ASP A 27 25.75 -22.40 9.46
C ASP A 27 24.37 -21.81 9.16
N VAL A 28 24.29 -20.92 8.14
CA VAL A 28 23.09 -20.18 7.77
C VAL A 28 22.60 -20.65 6.40
N ILE A 29 21.35 -21.12 6.37
CA ILE A 29 20.69 -21.61 5.14
C ILE A 29 19.39 -20.82 4.96
N ILE A 30 19.16 -20.33 3.75
CA ILE A 30 17.86 -19.75 3.36
C ILE A 30 17.14 -20.78 2.47
N LEU A 31 15.91 -21.13 2.82
CA LEU A 31 15.02 -21.95 2.00
C LEU A 31 14.01 -21.05 1.26
N GLU A 32 14.02 -21.10 -0.05
CA GLU A 32 13.14 -20.30 -0.91
C GLU A 32 12.20 -21.20 -1.71
N SER A 33 10.91 -20.93 -1.66
CA SER A 33 9.90 -21.71 -2.38
C SER A 33 9.92 -21.48 -3.88
N GLY A 34 10.30 -20.30 -4.32
CA GLY A 34 10.41 -19.90 -5.72
C GLY A 34 11.72 -20.38 -6.36
N THR A 35 11.84 -20.12 -7.65
CA THR A 35 13.04 -20.44 -8.43
C THR A 35 14.15 -19.38 -8.34
N LYS A 36 13.79 -18.17 -7.86
CA LYS A 36 14.73 -17.03 -7.77
C LYS A 36 14.59 -16.34 -6.42
N PRO A 37 15.69 -16.03 -5.71
CA PRO A 37 15.64 -15.17 -4.54
C PRO A 37 15.28 -13.74 -4.94
N LEU A 38 14.78 -12.97 -3.97
CA LEU A 38 14.51 -11.52 -4.10
C LEU A 38 13.53 -11.14 -5.23
N ALA A 39 12.72 -12.09 -5.73
CA ALA A 39 11.83 -11.87 -6.88
C ALA A 39 10.87 -10.67 -6.70
N LYS A 40 10.35 -10.46 -5.48
CA LYS A 40 9.51 -9.29 -5.18
C LYS A 40 10.32 -7.99 -5.16
N VAL A 41 11.56 -8.01 -4.68
CA VAL A 41 12.45 -6.84 -4.68
C VAL A 41 12.68 -6.34 -6.09
N ALA A 42 12.97 -7.25 -7.02
CA ALA A 42 13.19 -6.92 -8.44
C ALA A 42 11.99 -6.20 -9.10
N MET A 43 10.76 -6.38 -8.58
CA MET A 43 9.54 -5.78 -9.14
C MET A 43 9.07 -4.53 -8.37
N THR A 44 9.57 -4.27 -7.17
CA THR A 44 9.10 -3.14 -6.36
C THR A 44 9.42 -1.78 -6.99
N GLY A 45 8.57 -0.79 -6.72
CA GLY A 45 8.75 0.56 -7.25
C GLY A 45 8.79 0.62 -8.78
N GLY A 46 8.09 -0.30 -9.46
CA GLY A 46 8.10 -0.40 -10.92
C GLY A 46 9.44 -0.83 -11.50
N GLY A 47 10.15 -1.75 -10.81
CA GLY A 47 11.47 -2.25 -11.20
C GLY A 47 12.64 -1.36 -10.76
N ARG A 48 12.36 -0.30 -9.99
CA ARG A 48 13.39 0.62 -9.46
C ARG A 48 13.82 0.33 -8.03
N CYS A 49 13.08 -0.50 -7.30
CA CYS A 49 13.17 -0.77 -5.87
C CYS A 49 12.93 0.47 -4.99
N ASN A 50 11.67 0.73 -4.61
CA ASN A 50 11.40 1.64 -3.50
C ASN A 50 11.92 1.00 -2.21
N LEU A 51 13.15 1.39 -1.83
CA LEU A 51 13.91 0.77 -0.75
C LEU A 51 13.32 1.10 0.63
N THR A 52 13.05 2.39 0.85
CA THR A 52 12.48 2.92 2.09
C THR A 52 11.87 4.30 1.84
N ASN A 53 11.43 4.97 2.91
CA ASN A 53 11.01 6.36 2.92
C ASN A 53 11.87 7.14 3.91
N SER A 54 12.18 8.42 3.65
CA SER A 54 12.99 9.25 4.55
C SER A 54 12.29 9.57 5.87
N PHE A 55 10.97 9.47 5.91
CA PHE A 55 10.08 9.82 7.03
C PHE A 55 10.10 11.31 7.41
N LEU A 56 10.62 12.22 6.56
CA LEU A 56 10.62 13.65 6.87
C LEU A 56 9.21 14.21 7.07
N ASP A 57 8.24 13.72 6.27
CA ASP A 57 6.84 14.17 6.33
C ASP A 57 5.99 13.33 7.30
N VAL A 58 6.57 12.33 7.96
CA VAL A 58 5.86 11.44 8.89
C VAL A 58 5.89 12.04 10.29
N ARG A 59 4.80 12.70 10.70
CA ARG A 59 4.65 13.29 12.03
C ARG A 59 4.42 12.26 13.13
N SER A 60 3.84 11.11 12.80
CA SER A 60 3.52 10.05 13.75
C SER A 60 3.59 8.67 13.07
N THR A 61 4.22 7.71 13.74
CA THR A 61 4.25 6.32 13.28
C THR A 61 2.85 5.69 13.16
N LYS A 62 1.86 6.20 13.90
CA LYS A 62 0.45 5.78 13.81
C LYS A 62 -0.17 6.06 12.44
N GLN A 63 0.24 7.13 11.77
CA GLN A 63 -0.25 7.48 10.43
C GLN A 63 0.19 6.46 9.37
N VAL A 64 1.38 5.90 9.54
CA VAL A 64 1.99 4.92 8.62
C VAL A 64 1.62 3.49 9.02
N TYR A 65 1.61 3.23 10.33
CA TYR A 65 1.31 1.91 10.89
C TYR A 65 0.06 1.98 11.78
N PRO A 66 -1.15 2.07 11.21
CA PRO A 66 -2.39 2.20 11.99
C PRO A 66 -2.64 0.98 12.91
N ARG A 67 -2.02 -0.15 12.56
CA ARG A 67 -1.95 -1.37 13.38
C ARG A 67 -0.49 -1.74 13.59
N GLY A 68 -0.15 -2.13 14.82
CA GLY A 68 1.24 -2.48 15.16
C GLY A 68 2.18 -1.30 15.41
N GLU A 69 1.66 -0.07 15.58
CA GLU A 69 2.44 1.14 15.83
C GLU A 69 3.47 0.97 16.94
N LYS A 70 3.05 0.43 18.11
CA LYS A 70 3.94 0.23 19.26
C LYS A 70 5.11 -0.72 18.95
N LEU A 71 4.85 -1.79 18.16
CA LEU A 71 5.88 -2.73 17.73
C LEU A 71 6.85 -2.04 16.76
N MET A 72 6.32 -1.37 15.74
CA MET A 72 7.14 -0.67 14.76
C MET A 72 7.96 0.47 15.36
N LYS A 73 7.40 1.22 16.31
CA LYS A 73 8.14 2.26 17.03
C LYS A 73 9.33 1.68 17.81
N ARG A 74 9.19 0.47 18.40
CA ARG A 74 10.30 -0.23 19.05
C ARG A 74 11.33 -0.75 18.05
N ALA A 75 10.87 -1.33 16.94
CA ALA A 75 11.74 -1.83 15.88
C ALA A 75 12.57 -0.69 15.24
N LEU A 76 11.92 0.41 14.87
CA LEU A 76 12.57 1.60 14.29
C LEU A 76 13.56 2.31 15.23
N LYS A 77 13.43 2.12 16.56
CA LYS A 77 14.46 2.56 17.51
C LYS A 77 15.73 1.71 17.48
N ARG A 78 15.65 0.46 17.02
CA ARG A 78 16.78 -0.46 16.91
C ARG A 78 17.43 -0.40 15.54
N PHE A 79 16.62 -0.30 14.51
CA PHE A 79 17.07 -0.18 13.12
C PHE A 79 16.05 0.66 12.35
N SER A 80 16.42 1.90 12.05
CA SER A 80 15.55 2.89 11.44
C SER A 80 15.68 2.91 9.91
N GLN A 81 14.88 3.73 9.26
CA GLN A 81 15.03 4.03 7.83
C GLN A 81 16.40 4.66 7.51
N LYS A 82 16.96 5.47 8.43
CA LYS A 82 18.31 6.05 8.27
C LYS A 82 19.36 4.97 8.33
N ASP A 83 19.23 4.03 9.28
CA ASP A 83 20.15 2.88 9.38
C ASP A 83 20.05 2.01 8.13
N THR A 84 18.85 1.83 7.56
CA THR A 84 18.66 1.14 6.28
C THR A 84 19.43 1.83 5.15
N MET A 85 19.28 3.15 5.02
CA MET A 85 20.00 3.91 4.00
C MET A 85 21.50 3.77 4.18
N GLN A 86 22.02 4.02 5.38
CA GLN A 86 23.44 3.91 5.70
C GLN A 86 23.98 2.50 5.44
N TRP A 87 23.20 1.47 5.75
CA TRP A 87 23.61 0.08 5.51
C TRP A 87 23.86 -0.18 4.02
N PHE A 88 22.96 0.25 3.13
CA PHE A 88 23.14 0.08 1.69
C PHE A 88 24.24 0.97 1.13
N GLU A 89 24.39 2.19 1.64
CA GLU A 89 25.49 3.08 1.24
C GLU A 89 26.86 2.50 1.64
N ASN A 90 26.97 1.89 2.81
CA ASN A 90 28.17 1.17 3.23
C ASN A 90 28.50 -0.04 2.33
N GLU A 91 27.51 -0.63 1.68
CA GLU A 91 27.68 -1.71 0.70
C GLU A 91 27.93 -1.20 -0.74
N GLY A 92 28.06 0.12 -0.91
CA GLY A 92 28.38 0.75 -2.18
C GLY A 92 27.20 1.16 -3.04
N VAL A 93 25.97 1.02 -2.54
CA VAL A 93 24.76 1.45 -3.23
C VAL A 93 24.54 2.95 -3.00
N ARG A 94 24.55 3.74 -4.07
CA ARG A 94 24.18 5.17 -3.97
C ARG A 94 22.66 5.31 -3.97
N LEU A 95 22.13 6.15 -3.07
CA LEU A 95 20.70 6.36 -2.90
C LEU A 95 20.28 7.77 -3.35
N VAL A 96 19.00 7.92 -3.68
CA VAL A 96 18.33 9.19 -3.98
C VAL A 96 16.96 9.21 -3.31
N THR A 97 16.65 10.33 -2.64
CA THR A 97 15.32 10.59 -2.08
C THR A 97 14.54 11.44 -3.07
N GLN A 98 13.34 11.00 -3.45
CA GLN A 98 12.44 11.72 -4.34
C GLN A 98 11.58 12.74 -3.55
N GLU A 99 10.83 13.60 -4.25
CA GLU A 99 9.98 14.64 -3.63
C GLU A 99 8.92 14.06 -2.68
N ASP A 100 8.40 12.87 -2.98
CA ASP A 100 7.46 12.11 -2.14
C ASP A 100 8.12 11.38 -0.96
N GLN A 101 9.39 11.69 -0.68
CA GLN A 101 10.22 11.10 0.36
C GLN A 101 10.53 9.60 0.17
N CYS A 102 10.14 9.01 -0.94
CA CYS A 102 10.55 7.65 -1.29
C CYS A 102 12.03 7.59 -1.66
N VAL A 103 12.72 6.57 -1.18
CA VAL A 103 14.16 6.37 -1.39
C VAL A 103 14.40 5.22 -2.35
N PHE A 104 15.17 5.50 -3.39
CA PHE A 104 15.53 4.56 -4.45
C PHE A 104 17.05 4.45 -4.59
N PRO A 105 17.60 3.36 -5.17
CA PRO A 105 18.96 3.36 -5.69
C PRO A 105 19.09 4.44 -6.78
N LYS A 106 20.22 5.12 -6.82
CA LYS A 106 20.47 6.19 -7.80
C LYS A 106 20.44 5.68 -9.24
N SER A 107 20.76 4.40 -9.45
CA SER A 107 20.66 3.73 -10.75
C SER A 107 19.22 3.61 -11.27
N GLN A 108 18.21 3.75 -10.41
CA GLN A 108 16.79 3.48 -10.71
C GLN A 108 16.56 2.03 -11.20
N ASP A 109 17.42 1.09 -10.81
CA ASP A 109 17.34 -0.33 -11.15
C ASP A 109 17.30 -1.19 -9.87
N ALA A 110 16.22 -1.93 -9.67
CA ALA A 110 16.05 -2.84 -8.54
C ALA A 110 17.11 -3.96 -8.52
N MET A 111 17.70 -4.28 -9.68
CA MET A 111 18.71 -5.32 -9.76
C MET A 111 20.00 -4.94 -9.03
N GLU A 112 20.31 -3.64 -8.85
CA GLU A 112 21.43 -3.20 -8.01
C GLU A 112 21.28 -3.70 -6.56
N ILE A 113 20.06 -3.60 -6.00
CA ILE A 113 19.76 -4.11 -4.65
C ILE A 113 19.80 -5.64 -4.60
N VAL A 114 19.22 -6.30 -5.62
CA VAL A 114 19.25 -7.76 -5.73
C VAL A 114 20.69 -8.28 -5.79
N HIS A 115 21.52 -7.73 -6.66
CA HIS A 115 22.92 -8.13 -6.80
C HIS A 115 23.74 -7.82 -5.53
N THR A 116 23.47 -6.71 -4.86
CA THR A 116 24.15 -6.38 -3.59
C THR A 116 23.87 -7.44 -2.53
N LEU A 117 22.59 -7.78 -2.32
CA LEU A 117 22.20 -8.78 -1.30
C LEU A 117 22.71 -10.19 -1.65
N THR A 118 22.61 -10.61 -2.91
CA THR A 118 23.10 -11.95 -3.32
C THR A 118 24.62 -12.05 -3.24
N ARG A 119 25.35 -11.06 -3.69
CA ARG A 119 26.83 -10.99 -3.58
C ARG A 119 27.29 -11.06 -2.11
N LEU A 120 26.56 -10.37 -1.20
CA LEU A 120 26.88 -10.44 0.22
C LEU A 120 26.60 -11.82 0.81
N ALA A 121 25.50 -12.45 0.43
CA ALA A 121 25.19 -13.81 0.85
C ALA A 121 26.27 -14.79 0.40
N ASP A 122 26.70 -14.74 -0.85
CA ASP A 122 27.74 -15.59 -1.41
C ASP A 122 29.08 -15.37 -0.71
N ARG A 123 29.50 -14.11 -0.53
CA ARG A 123 30.76 -13.75 0.15
C ARG A 123 30.82 -14.25 1.59
N LEU A 124 29.69 -14.28 2.28
CA LEU A 124 29.57 -14.74 3.67
C LEU A 124 29.33 -16.26 3.78
N GLY A 125 29.27 -17.00 2.66
CA GLY A 125 29.02 -18.43 2.66
C GLY A 125 27.61 -18.83 3.10
N ILE A 126 26.62 -17.95 2.88
CA ILE A 126 25.21 -18.25 3.14
C ILE A 126 24.66 -19.08 1.98
N ARG A 127 24.07 -20.22 2.30
CA ARG A 127 23.47 -21.09 1.28
C ARG A 127 22.02 -20.70 1.02
N ILE A 128 21.69 -20.32 -0.21
CA ILE A 128 20.31 -20.09 -0.65
C ILE A 128 19.87 -21.28 -1.49
N ILE A 129 18.86 -22.02 -1.00
CA ILE A 129 18.32 -23.20 -1.69
C ILE A 129 16.93 -22.86 -2.20
N THR A 130 16.81 -22.75 -3.51
CA THR A 130 15.55 -22.46 -4.20
C THR A 130 14.72 -23.70 -4.46
N GLY A 131 13.44 -23.57 -4.79
CA GLY A 131 12.53 -24.70 -4.99
C GLY A 131 12.18 -25.46 -3.71
N GLN A 132 12.51 -24.92 -2.53
CA GLN A 132 12.30 -25.53 -1.23
C GLN A 132 11.11 -24.88 -0.51
N LYS A 133 9.92 -25.35 -0.82
CA LYS A 133 8.72 -24.91 -0.11
C LYS A 133 8.63 -25.62 1.24
N VAL A 134 8.76 -24.84 2.33
CA VAL A 134 8.55 -25.39 3.68
C VAL A 134 7.07 -25.73 3.85
N ILE A 135 6.79 -26.96 4.28
CA ILE A 135 5.43 -27.49 4.49
C ILE A 135 5.14 -27.76 5.97
N ASN A 136 6.15 -27.86 6.80
CA ASN A 136 5.98 -28.07 8.25
C ASN A 136 7.25 -27.65 9.02
N ILE A 137 7.09 -27.32 10.31
CA ILE A 137 8.18 -27.09 11.27
C ILE A 137 7.85 -27.90 12.52
N LYS A 138 8.67 -28.88 12.84
CA LYS A 138 8.52 -29.72 14.04
C LYS A 138 9.53 -29.32 15.10
N THR A 139 9.15 -29.40 16.37
CA THR A 139 10.11 -29.30 17.47
C THR A 139 10.93 -30.62 17.60
N ALA A 140 12.22 -30.50 17.78
CA ALA A 140 13.10 -31.63 17.99
C ALA A 140 13.37 -31.88 19.51
N LYS A 141 13.77 -33.11 19.89
CA LYS A 141 13.99 -33.52 21.30
C LYS A 141 15.04 -32.68 22.04
N ASN A 142 15.97 -32.04 21.34
CA ASN A 142 17.09 -31.26 21.88
C ASN A 142 16.85 -29.74 21.84
N ASN A 143 15.63 -29.30 21.98
CA ASN A 143 15.22 -27.88 21.86
C ASN A 143 15.54 -27.23 20.50
N GLY A 144 15.73 -28.03 19.47
CA GLY A 144 15.90 -27.59 18.11
C GLY A 144 14.60 -27.74 17.31
N PHE A 145 14.75 -27.61 16.00
CA PHE A 145 13.65 -27.71 15.04
C PHE A 145 14.02 -28.61 13.86
N ILE A 146 13.01 -29.22 13.26
CA ILE A 146 13.11 -29.91 11.96
C ILE A 146 12.22 -29.16 11.00
N VAL A 147 12.83 -28.54 9.98
CA VAL A 147 12.13 -27.84 8.91
C VAL A 147 11.91 -28.79 7.75
N VAL A 148 10.64 -29.09 7.45
CA VAL A 148 10.24 -30.12 6.49
C VAL A 148 9.88 -29.47 5.15
N THR A 149 10.47 -29.99 4.07
CA THR A 149 10.12 -29.68 2.68
C THR A 149 9.70 -30.95 1.94
N PRO A 150 9.12 -30.89 0.76
CA PRO A 150 8.78 -32.10 -0.03
C PRO A 150 9.97 -32.97 -0.41
N THR A 151 11.18 -32.41 -0.43
CA THR A 151 12.39 -33.08 -0.94
C THR A 151 13.42 -33.40 0.12
N ALA A 152 13.38 -32.72 1.28
CA ALA A 152 14.36 -32.90 2.36
C ALA A 152 13.86 -32.34 3.70
N ASP A 153 14.39 -32.87 4.77
CA ASP A 153 14.27 -32.33 6.13
C ASP A 153 15.58 -31.64 6.55
N TYR A 154 15.46 -30.52 7.24
CA TYR A 154 16.60 -29.72 7.69
C TYR A 154 16.56 -29.56 9.20
N ASP A 155 17.58 -30.08 9.89
CA ASP A 155 17.76 -29.79 11.33
C ASP A 155 18.22 -28.36 11.53
N ALA A 156 17.67 -27.70 12.56
CA ALA A 156 18.02 -26.34 12.92
C ALA A 156 18.06 -26.15 14.43
N THR A 157 18.98 -25.31 14.92
CA THR A 157 18.94 -24.81 16.29
C THR A 157 17.99 -23.60 16.41
N HIS A 158 17.85 -22.85 15.32
CA HIS A 158 16.98 -21.67 15.22
C HIS A 158 16.30 -21.62 13.86
N VAL A 159 15.04 -21.16 13.85
CA VAL A 159 14.28 -20.94 12.62
C VAL A 159 13.79 -19.50 12.58
N VAL A 160 13.98 -18.84 11.44
CA VAL A 160 13.45 -17.49 11.17
C VAL A 160 12.45 -17.59 10.04
N VAL A 161 11.23 -17.09 10.27
CA VAL A 161 10.17 -17.06 9.26
C VAL A 161 10.13 -15.69 8.60
N ALA A 162 10.53 -15.61 7.33
CA ALA A 162 10.64 -14.39 6.54
C ALA A 162 9.91 -14.50 5.17
N THR A 163 8.81 -15.25 5.15
CA THR A 163 8.04 -15.59 3.94
C THR A 163 7.29 -14.38 3.33
N GLY A 164 7.29 -13.25 4.01
CA GLY A 164 6.48 -12.09 3.64
C GLY A 164 5.00 -12.26 3.98
N GLY A 165 4.15 -11.43 3.38
CA GLY A 165 2.71 -11.48 3.63
C GLY A 165 2.05 -12.71 3.01
N SER A 166 1.06 -13.25 3.71
CA SER A 166 0.17 -14.29 3.18
C SER A 166 -1.27 -13.75 3.08
N PRO A 167 -1.90 -13.83 1.90
CA PRO A 167 -3.29 -13.36 1.74
C PRO A 167 -4.32 -14.28 2.39
N LYS A 168 -3.93 -15.51 2.74
CA LYS A 168 -4.78 -16.53 3.37
C LYS A 168 -4.01 -17.27 4.45
N LYS A 169 -4.72 -17.73 5.51
CA LYS A 169 -4.14 -18.54 6.59
C LYS A 169 -3.44 -19.79 6.05
N ALA A 170 -3.96 -20.42 5.01
CA ALA A 170 -3.35 -21.59 4.37
C ALA A 170 -1.90 -21.37 3.90
N GLY A 171 -1.51 -20.14 3.58
CA GLY A 171 -0.13 -19.82 3.19
C GLY A 171 0.89 -19.86 4.32
N ILE A 172 0.43 -19.93 5.57
CA ILE A 172 1.24 -20.02 6.79
C ILE A 172 0.92 -21.28 7.61
N ALA A 173 0.16 -22.23 7.05
CA ALA A 173 -0.24 -23.48 7.72
C ALA A 173 0.95 -24.36 8.16
N PHE A 174 2.13 -24.16 7.57
CA PHE A 174 3.36 -24.84 8.02
C PHE A 174 3.78 -24.51 9.47
N LEU A 175 3.14 -23.51 10.07
CA LEU A 175 3.34 -23.13 11.49
C LEU A 175 2.37 -23.83 12.45
N ASP A 176 1.34 -24.53 11.95
CA ASP A 176 0.26 -25.08 12.79
C ASP A 176 0.77 -26.07 13.84
N SER A 177 1.81 -26.85 13.51
CA SER A 177 2.44 -27.81 14.45
C SER A 177 3.18 -27.16 15.62
N LEU A 178 3.41 -25.85 15.56
CA LEU A 178 4.03 -25.09 16.65
C LEU A 178 2.99 -24.57 17.67
N HIS A 179 1.71 -24.84 17.44
CA HIS A 179 0.59 -24.42 18.30
C HIS A 179 0.58 -22.92 18.61
N LEU A 180 0.97 -22.09 17.63
CA LEU A 180 0.95 -20.64 17.75
C LEU A 180 -0.48 -20.09 17.55
N ASP A 181 -0.84 -19.09 18.34
CA ASP A 181 -2.08 -18.34 18.09
C ASP A 181 -1.91 -17.41 16.88
N ILE A 182 -2.45 -17.83 15.75
CA ILE A 182 -2.34 -17.13 14.46
C ILE A 182 -3.65 -16.41 14.15
N ILE A 183 -3.61 -15.07 14.20
CA ILE A 183 -4.71 -14.22 13.78
C ILE A 183 -4.80 -14.25 12.25
N GLU A 184 -6.00 -14.49 11.72
CA GLU A 184 -6.20 -14.55 10.26
C GLU A 184 -5.80 -13.25 9.58
N PRO A 185 -4.94 -13.31 8.53
CA PRO A 185 -4.51 -12.13 7.82
C PRO A 185 -5.65 -11.54 6.98
N VAL A 186 -5.77 -10.22 6.99
CA VAL A 186 -6.68 -9.47 6.12
C VAL A 186 -5.87 -8.54 5.21
N PRO A 187 -6.31 -8.29 3.97
CA PRO A 187 -5.70 -7.27 3.11
C PRO A 187 -5.65 -5.92 3.83
N SER A 188 -4.51 -5.26 3.76
CA SER A 188 -4.27 -4.01 4.48
C SER A 188 -4.07 -2.80 3.58
N LEU A 189 -4.01 -2.99 2.27
CA LEU A 189 -3.84 -1.92 1.29
C LEU A 189 -4.43 -2.41 -0.04
N PHE A 190 -5.51 -1.77 -0.51
CA PHE A 190 -6.22 -2.17 -1.71
C PHE A 190 -7.07 -1.04 -2.28
N THR A 191 -7.45 -1.16 -3.54
CA THR A 191 -8.34 -0.24 -4.24
C THR A 191 -9.80 -0.62 -4.02
N PHE A 192 -10.73 0.31 -4.26
CA PHE A 192 -12.16 0.04 -4.13
C PHE A 192 -12.78 -0.23 -5.50
N ASN A 193 -13.42 -1.39 -5.63
CA ASN A 193 -14.23 -1.69 -6.79
C ASN A 193 -15.58 -0.98 -6.65
N ILE A 194 -15.94 -0.18 -7.64
CA ILE A 194 -17.20 0.55 -7.71
C ILE A 194 -17.92 0.10 -8.98
N ALA A 195 -19.15 -0.38 -8.85
CA ALA A 195 -19.95 -0.83 -9.98
C ALA A 195 -20.68 0.36 -10.64
N ASP A 196 -19.92 1.21 -11.34
CA ASP A 196 -20.43 2.39 -12.06
C ASP A 196 -19.67 2.56 -13.38
N ASP A 197 -20.30 2.16 -14.48
CA ASP A 197 -19.72 2.21 -15.82
C ASP A 197 -19.41 3.66 -16.27
N LYS A 198 -20.19 4.64 -15.80
CA LYS A 198 -19.93 6.06 -16.10
C LYS A 198 -18.68 6.56 -15.38
N LEU A 199 -18.43 6.10 -14.14
CA LEU A 199 -17.19 6.36 -13.44
C LEU A 199 -16.02 5.67 -14.14
N HIS A 200 -16.17 4.42 -14.58
CA HIS A 200 -15.12 3.67 -15.29
C HIS A 200 -14.71 4.35 -16.61
N ALA A 201 -15.65 5.02 -17.29
CA ALA A 201 -15.35 5.79 -18.48
C ALA A 201 -14.37 6.96 -18.24
N LEU A 202 -14.16 7.35 -16.97
CA LEU A 202 -13.19 8.38 -16.56
C LEU A 202 -11.80 7.81 -16.25
N MET A 203 -11.54 6.54 -16.52
CA MET A 203 -10.26 5.88 -16.26
C MET A 203 -9.07 6.77 -16.65
N GLY A 204 -8.07 6.82 -15.76
CA GLY A 204 -6.87 7.66 -15.91
C GLY A 204 -7.02 9.09 -15.36
N THR A 205 -8.24 9.49 -14.93
CA THR A 205 -8.41 10.79 -14.27
C THR A 205 -7.80 10.79 -12.88
N VAL A 206 -6.94 11.77 -12.62
CA VAL A 206 -6.35 12.03 -11.30
C VAL A 206 -6.90 13.34 -10.77
N VAL A 207 -7.41 13.32 -9.54
CA VAL A 207 -7.73 14.54 -8.78
C VAL A 207 -6.61 14.72 -7.75
N PRO A 208 -5.86 15.83 -7.78
CA PRO A 208 -4.63 15.97 -7.01
C PRO A 208 -4.81 15.90 -5.50
N MET A 209 -5.96 16.35 -4.99
CA MET A 209 -6.26 16.35 -3.55
C MET A 209 -7.76 16.20 -3.31
N VAL A 210 -8.11 15.15 -2.58
CA VAL A 210 -9.47 14.89 -2.11
C VAL A 210 -9.44 14.44 -0.65
N SER A 211 -10.58 14.52 0.04
CA SER A 211 -10.82 13.77 1.27
C SER A 211 -11.75 12.61 0.96
N ALA A 212 -11.38 11.41 1.38
CA ALA A 212 -12.20 10.20 1.28
C ALA A 212 -12.48 9.66 2.67
N ARG A 213 -13.76 9.38 2.98
CA ARG A 213 -14.18 8.89 4.29
C ARG A 213 -15.15 7.72 4.17
N MET A 214 -15.22 6.91 5.20
CA MET A 214 -16.28 5.90 5.32
C MET A 214 -17.40 6.47 6.20
N PRO A 215 -18.62 6.65 5.64
CA PRO A 215 -19.76 7.17 6.39
C PRO A 215 -20.02 6.38 7.67
N GLY A 216 -20.43 7.08 8.75
CA GLY A 216 -20.70 6.44 10.04
C GLY A 216 -19.48 5.97 10.83
N THR A 217 -18.25 6.23 10.34
CA THR A 217 -17.00 5.83 10.99
C THR A 217 -16.06 7.03 11.20
N LYS A 218 -14.91 6.79 11.87
CA LYS A 218 -13.84 7.78 12.02
C LYS A 218 -12.76 7.66 10.93
N PHE A 219 -12.95 6.76 9.96
CA PHE A 219 -11.95 6.55 8.92
C PHE A 219 -12.03 7.66 7.87
N LEU A 220 -10.95 8.40 7.77
CA LEU A 220 -10.73 9.50 6.83
C LEU A 220 -9.30 9.40 6.30
N ALA A 221 -9.13 9.65 5.02
CA ALA A 221 -7.82 9.78 4.40
C ALA A 221 -7.85 10.83 3.31
N GLU A 222 -6.71 11.46 3.08
CA GLU A 222 -6.53 12.59 2.18
C GLU A 222 -5.36 12.32 1.22
N GLY A 223 -5.46 12.91 0.05
CA GLY A 223 -4.43 12.84 -0.98
C GLY A 223 -4.99 12.76 -2.40
N PRO A 224 -4.12 12.45 -3.37
CA PRO A 224 -4.55 12.21 -4.74
C PRO A 224 -5.49 11.00 -4.84
N LEU A 225 -6.51 11.13 -5.70
CA LEU A 225 -7.42 10.04 -6.06
C LEU A 225 -7.29 9.75 -7.56
N LEU A 226 -7.20 8.48 -7.91
CA LEU A 226 -7.14 7.98 -9.27
C LEU A 226 -8.42 7.19 -9.60
N ILE A 227 -9.09 7.54 -10.68
CA ILE A 227 -10.19 6.73 -11.23
C ILE A 227 -9.60 5.67 -12.17
N THR A 228 -9.98 4.40 -11.95
CA THR A 228 -9.54 3.23 -12.70
C THR A 228 -10.70 2.57 -13.43
N HIS A 229 -10.43 1.57 -14.24
CA HIS A 229 -11.46 0.79 -14.93
C HIS A 229 -12.27 -0.15 -14.01
N TRP A 230 -11.94 -0.25 -12.73
CA TRP A 230 -12.73 -0.99 -11.72
C TRP A 230 -13.28 -0.11 -10.61
N GLY A 231 -12.92 1.19 -10.54
CA GLY A 231 -13.41 2.09 -9.50
C GLY A 231 -12.35 3.10 -9.04
N LEU A 232 -12.15 3.21 -7.73
CA LEU A 232 -11.34 4.25 -7.10
C LEU A 232 -10.03 3.70 -6.55
N SER A 233 -8.94 4.44 -6.77
CA SER A 233 -7.58 4.15 -6.34
C SER A 233 -6.83 5.46 -5.97
N GLY A 234 -5.53 5.40 -5.88
CA GLY A 234 -4.67 6.52 -5.51
C GLY A 234 -4.42 6.61 -4.00
N PRO A 235 -3.49 7.48 -3.57
CA PRO A 235 -3.06 7.60 -2.18
C PRO A 235 -4.19 7.79 -1.17
N ALA A 236 -5.22 8.59 -1.47
CA ALA A 236 -6.38 8.77 -0.58
C ALA A 236 -7.10 7.45 -0.31
N ILE A 237 -7.39 6.67 -1.35
CA ILE A 237 -8.11 5.39 -1.24
C ILE A 237 -7.24 4.32 -0.60
N LEU A 238 -5.97 4.22 -0.98
CA LEU A 238 -5.04 3.25 -0.40
C LEU A 238 -4.83 3.48 1.11
N LYS A 239 -4.68 4.73 1.55
CA LYS A 239 -4.63 5.07 2.97
C LYS A 239 -5.94 4.72 3.68
N LEU A 240 -7.09 5.10 3.10
CA LEU A 240 -8.40 4.80 3.67
C LEU A 240 -8.62 3.30 3.81
N SER A 241 -8.29 2.51 2.79
CA SER A 241 -8.38 1.04 2.84
C SER A 241 -7.51 0.47 3.96
N SER A 242 -6.32 1.04 4.17
CA SER A 242 -5.42 0.64 5.26
C SER A 242 -6.02 0.96 6.62
N TYR A 243 -6.56 2.15 6.83
CA TYR A 243 -7.17 2.52 8.11
C TYR A 243 -8.39 1.66 8.43
N ALA A 244 -9.23 1.40 7.45
CA ALA A 244 -10.48 0.66 7.58
C ALA A 244 -10.36 -0.86 7.31
N ALA A 245 -9.16 -1.42 7.14
CA ALA A 245 -8.96 -2.79 6.63
C ALA A 245 -9.76 -3.87 7.37
N ARG A 246 -9.78 -3.86 8.71
CA ARG A 246 -10.56 -4.84 9.49
C ARG A 246 -12.06 -4.60 9.35
N HIS A 247 -12.50 -3.36 9.47
CA HIS A 247 -13.89 -2.98 9.29
C HIS A 247 -14.41 -3.42 7.91
N LEU A 248 -13.65 -3.15 6.85
CA LEU A 248 -14.01 -3.59 5.49
C LEU A 248 -14.02 -5.12 5.35
N SER A 249 -13.10 -5.82 5.99
CA SER A 249 -13.09 -7.28 6.01
C SER A 249 -14.31 -7.87 6.69
N GLU A 250 -14.72 -7.32 7.84
CA GLU A 250 -15.94 -7.70 8.59
C GLU A 250 -17.21 -7.47 7.76
N GLN A 251 -17.24 -6.40 6.97
CA GLN A 251 -18.31 -6.07 6.02
C GLN A 251 -18.20 -6.82 4.67
N LYS A 252 -17.29 -7.82 4.57
CA LYS A 252 -17.04 -8.58 3.33
C LYS A 252 -16.72 -7.65 2.14
N TYR A 253 -16.06 -6.53 2.41
CA TYR A 253 -15.70 -5.48 1.45
C TYR A 253 -16.91 -4.82 0.75
N LYS A 254 -18.08 -4.80 1.39
CA LYS A 254 -19.29 -4.10 0.94
C LYS A 254 -19.56 -2.98 1.94
N ALA A 255 -19.36 -1.74 1.51
CA ALA A 255 -19.51 -0.55 2.34
C ALA A 255 -19.72 0.67 1.44
N GLU A 256 -19.79 1.84 2.03
CA GLU A 256 -19.81 3.10 1.29
C GLU A 256 -18.53 3.90 1.51
N VAL A 257 -18.11 4.60 0.48
CA VAL A 257 -17.08 5.65 0.54
C VAL A 257 -17.69 6.96 0.07
N SER A 258 -17.48 8.01 0.84
CA SER A 258 -17.84 9.38 0.48
C SER A 258 -16.56 10.14 0.11
N VAL A 259 -16.59 10.84 -1.02
CA VAL A 259 -15.49 11.66 -1.53
C VAL A 259 -15.89 13.12 -1.46
N ASN A 260 -15.06 13.94 -0.79
CA ASN A 260 -15.09 15.39 -0.95
C ASN A 260 -14.05 15.74 -2.02
N TRP A 261 -14.53 16.15 -3.19
CA TRP A 261 -13.70 16.52 -4.34
C TRP A 261 -12.94 17.83 -4.14
N TYR A 262 -13.32 18.61 -3.12
CA TYR A 262 -12.70 19.87 -2.71
C TYR A 262 -11.83 19.74 -1.44
N HIS A 263 -11.43 18.52 -1.09
CA HIS A 263 -10.61 18.20 0.07
C HIS A 263 -11.29 18.58 1.38
N ASP A 264 -10.85 19.65 2.05
CA ASP A 264 -11.33 20.10 3.36
C ASP A 264 -12.34 21.25 3.27
N ILE A 265 -12.66 21.73 2.06
CA ILE A 265 -13.64 22.78 1.86
C ILE A 265 -15.04 22.25 2.14
N ASN A 266 -15.81 22.98 2.94
CA ASN A 266 -17.17 22.58 3.29
C ASN A 266 -18.20 22.94 2.22
N GLU A 267 -19.42 22.42 2.37
CA GLU A 267 -20.51 22.61 1.41
C GLU A 267 -20.88 24.09 1.19
N ASN A 268 -20.87 24.92 2.25
CA ASN A 268 -21.23 26.33 2.14
C ASN A 268 -20.19 27.10 1.32
N ASP A 269 -18.91 26.84 1.53
CA ASP A 269 -17.83 27.49 0.79
C ASP A 269 -17.84 27.07 -0.69
N VAL A 270 -18.12 25.79 -0.98
CA VAL A 270 -18.30 25.30 -2.35
C VAL A 270 -19.52 25.93 -3.00
N LEU A 271 -20.62 26.09 -2.25
CA LEU A 271 -21.82 26.78 -2.75
C LEU A 271 -21.55 28.25 -3.09
N GLU A 272 -20.82 28.96 -2.22
CA GLU A 272 -20.42 30.34 -2.46
C GLU A 272 -19.54 30.47 -3.71
N MET A 273 -18.56 29.61 -3.87
CA MET A 273 -17.69 29.54 -5.04
C MET A 273 -18.50 29.28 -6.34
N LEU A 274 -19.42 28.30 -6.32
CA LEU A 274 -20.29 28.00 -7.48
C LEU A 274 -21.22 29.18 -7.80
N THR A 275 -21.73 29.88 -6.79
CA THR A 275 -22.55 31.07 -6.94
C THR A 275 -21.75 32.22 -7.56
N GLY A 276 -20.51 32.39 -7.18
CA GLY A 276 -19.58 33.33 -7.80
C GLY A 276 -19.38 33.00 -9.30
N MET A 277 -19.09 31.74 -9.60
CA MET A 277 -18.98 31.29 -11.00
C MET A 277 -20.25 31.53 -11.82
N GLN A 278 -21.42 31.31 -11.21
CA GLN A 278 -22.71 31.59 -11.85
C GLN A 278 -22.84 33.07 -12.22
N ARG A 279 -22.52 33.99 -11.30
CA ARG A 279 -22.60 35.44 -11.53
C ARG A 279 -21.68 35.91 -12.67
N GLU A 280 -20.46 35.34 -12.73
CA GLU A 280 -19.47 35.72 -13.74
C GLU A 280 -19.72 35.10 -15.11
N ASN A 281 -20.43 33.99 -15.17
CA ASN A 281 -20.55 33.16 -16.39
C ASN A 281 -21.99 32.89 -16.81
N GLN A 282 -22.93 33.78 -16.54
CA GLN A 282 -24.38 33.60 -16.69
C GLN A 282 -24.82 32.95 -17.98
N GLN A 283 -24.27 33.40 -19.12
CA GLN A 283 -24.64 32.92 -20.47
C GLN A 283 -23.90 31.67 -20.92
N LYS A 284 -22.84 31.27 -20.20
CA LYS A 284 -22.05 30.09 -20.56
C LYS A 284 -22.73 28.80 -20.10
N GLN A 285 -22.56 27.73 -20.86
CA GLN A 285 -23.05 26.40 -20.49
C GLN A 285 -22.18 25.80 -19.40
N LEU A 286 -22.77 24.94 -18.55
CA LEU A 286 -22.07 24.19 -17.51
C LEU A 286 -20.92 23.33 -18.07
N SER A 287 -21.09 22.79 -19.28
CA SER A 287 -20.07 22.00 -19.98
C SER A 287 -18.82 22.79 -20.37
N ASN A 288 -18.93 24.11 -20.56
CA ASN A 288 -17.86 24.93 -21.12
C ASN A 288 -17.16 25.81 -20.09
N GLN A 289 -17.78 25.98 -18.93
CA GLN A 289 -17.21 26.75 -17.82
C GLN A 289 -17.36 25.94 -16.52
N TYR A 290 -16.25 25.51 -15.97
CA TYR A 290 -16.20 24.63 -14.80
C TYR A 290 -14.98 24.92 -13.92
N PRO A 291 -14.97 24.45 -12.66
CA PRO A 291 -13.84 24.65 -11.75
C PRO A 291 -12.55 24.02 -12.29
N LYS A 292 -11.44 24.77 -12.21
CA LYS A 292 -10.14 24.42 -12.82
C LYS A 292 -9.53 23.10 -12.32
N GLN A 293 -9.92 22.63 -11.15
CA GLN A 293 -9.42 21.37 -10.58
C GLN A 293 -9.97 20.12 -11.26
N PHE A 294 -11.05 20.25 -12.02
CA PHE A 294 -11.63 19.14 -12.78
C PHE A 294 -11.22 19.26 -14.26
N ASN A 295 -11.01 18.12 -14.90
CA ASN A 295 -11.05 18.09 -16.36
C ASN A 295 -12.52 18.04 -16.85
N GLN A 296 -12.74 18.37 -18.11
CA GLN A 296 -14.10 18.45 -18.68
C GLN A 296 -14.87 17.14 -18.53
N ARG A 297 -14.25 15.98 -18.78
CA ARG A 297 -14.91 14.66 -18.68
C ARG A 297 -15.40 14.39 -17.26
N HIS A 298 -14.56 14.67 -16.27
CA HIS A 298 -14.90 14.47 -14.87
C HIS A 298 -16.02 15.44 -14.43
N TRP A 299 -15.92 16.71 -14.82
CA TRP A 299 -16.96 17.69 -14.53
C TRP A 299 -18.31 17.31 -15.13
N LEU A 300 -18.36 16.86 -16.39
CA LEU A 300 -19.58 16.40 -17.04
C LEU A 300 -20.23 15.23 -16.30
N TYR A 301 -19.43 14.29 -15.81
CA TYR A 301 -19.91 13.18 -14.98
C TYR A 301 -20.55 13.71 -13.67
N LEU A 302 -19.87 14.64 -12.98
CA LEU A 302 -20.33 15.18 -11.69
C LEU A 302 -21.65 15.97 -11.86
N ILE A 303 -21.77 16.87 -12.83
CA ILE A 303 -23.02 17.59 -13.06
C ILE A 303 -24.16 16.68 -13.50
N GLN A 304 -23.89 15.66 -14.31
CA GLN A 304 -24.89 14.66 -14.69
C GLN A 304 -25.36 13.87 -13.48
N LYS A 305 -24.47 13.46 -12.58
CA LYS A 305 -24.79 12.79 -11.32
C LYS A 305 -25.62 13.69 -10.40
N ALA A 306 -25.37 15.00 -10.41
CA ALA A 306 -26.17 16.00 -9.71
C ALA A 306 -27.54 16.27 -10.39
N GLY A 307 -27.83 15.63 -11.54
CA GLY A 307 -29.08 15.81 -12.28
C GLY A 307 -29.15 17.11 -13.08
N LEU A 308 -28.00 17.62 -13.48
CA LEU A 308 -27.89 18.85 -14.30
C LEU A 308 -27.51 18.52 -15.75
N PRO A 309 -28.29 18.98 -16.75
CA PRO A 309 -27.93 18.84 -18.16
C PRO A 309 -26.66 19.65 -18.49
N ALA A 310 -25.76 19.08 -19.27
CA ALA A 310 -24.48 19.69 -19.65
C ALA A 310 -24.64 21.01 -20.42
N GLN A 311 -25.70 21.11 -21.22
CA GLN A 311 -26.02 22.27 -22.05
C GLN A 311 -26.69 23.41 -21.28
N LYS A 312 -27.13 23.16 -20.03
CA LYS A 312 -27.77 24.17 -19.20
C LYS A 312 -26.82 25.35 -18.97
N ARG A 313 -27.33 26.58 -19.08
CA ARG A 313 -26.56 27.79 -18.79
C ARG A 313 -26.47 28.02 -17.28
N TRP A 314 -25.40 28.64 -16.83
CA TRP A 314 -25.21 28.94 -15.41
C TRP A 314 -26.37 29.74 -14.82
N GLN A 315 -26.90 30.74 -15.51
CA GLN A 315 -28.06 31.55 -15.04
C GLN A 315 -29.35 30.70 -14.86
N GLU A 316 -29.47 29.57 -15.53
CA GLU A 316 -30.65 28.70 -15.45
C GLU A 316 -30.59 27.71 -14.27
N VAL A 317 -29.44 27.66 -13.57
CA VAL A 317 -29.29 26.79 -12.39
C VAL A 317 -29.96 27.45 -11.19
N GLY A 318 -31.07 26.90 -10.76
CA GLY A 318 -31.80 27.43 -9.61
C GLY A 318 -31.12 27.11 -8.26
N PRO A 319 -31.51 27.81 -7.18
CA PRO A 319 -30.87 27.67 -5.86
C PRO A 319 -30.85 26.24 -5.33
N ARG A 320 -31.94 25.48 -5.48
CA ARG A 320 -32.01 24.06 -5.07
C ARG A 320 -31.04 23.17 -5.84
N GLN A 321 -30.85 23.45 -7.14
CA GLN A 321 -29.92 22.69 -7.97
C GLN A 321 -28.46 23.02 -7.60
N MET A 322 -28.20 24.29 -7.26
CA MET A 322 -26.87 24.74 -6.80
C MET A 322 -26.48 24.08 -5.47
N LEU A 323 -27.41 24.06 -4.50
CA LEU A 323 -27.22 23.34 -3.22
C LEU A 323 -26.94 21.85 -3.45
N ARG A 324 -27.75 21.19 -4.29
CA ARG A 324 -27.54 19.78 -4.61
C ARG A 324 -26.18 19.51 -5.27
N LEU A 325 -25.73 20.41 -6.14
CA LEU A 325 -24.40 20.29 -6.75
C LEU A 325 -23.31 20.46 -5.71
N ALA A 326 -23.39 21.49 -4.83
CA ALA A 326 -22.41 21.69 -3.77
C ALA A 326 -22.36 20.51 -2.79
N ALA A 327 -23.51 20.03 -2.35
CA ALA A 327 -23.61 18.84 -1.48
C ALA A 327 -22.97 17.60 -2.12
N MET A 328 -23.24 17.36 -3.40
CA MET A 328 -22.65 16.22 -4.12
C MET A 328 -21.15 16.38 -4.28
N LEU A 329 -20.63 17.56 -4.58
CA LEU A 329 -19.20 17.82 -4.73
C LEU A 329 -18.40 17.65 -3.43
N THR A 330 -19.04 17.83 -2.28
CA THR A 330 -18.41 17.69 -0.95
C THR A 330 -18.72 16.38 -0.26
N ASN A 331 -19.71 15.62 -0.74
CA ASN A 331 -20.13 14.35 -0.15
C ASN A 331 -20.63 13.38 -1.22
N ASP A 332 -19.78 13.09 -2.20
CA ASP A 332 -20.10 12.17 -3.29
C ASP A 332 -19.95 10.73 -2.86
N VAL A 333 -21.08 10.02 -2.69
CA VAL A 333 -21.12 8.67 -2.14
C VAL A 333 -21.08 7.62 -3.24
N TYR A 334 -20.24 6.60 -3.03
CA TYR A 334 -20.09 5.43 -3.88
C TYR A 334 -20.22 4.14 -3.06
N ALA A 335 -20.97 3.17 -3.60
CA ALA A 335 -21.03 1.83 -3.03
C ALA A 335 -19.78 1.02 -3.42
N ILE A 336 -19.05 0.54 -2.42
CA ILE A 336 -17.94 -0.39 -2.60
C ILE A 336 -18.52 -1.78 -2.83
N ALA A 337 -18.27 -2.36 -4.01
CA ALA A 337 -18.70 -3.70 -4.38
C ALA A 337 -17.68 -4.78 -4.03
N GLY A 338 -16.43 -4.40 -3.78
CA GLY A 338 -15.32 -5.30 -3.47
C GLY A 338 -13.99 -4.57 -3.41
N LYS A 339 -12.92 -5.35 -3.33
CA LYS A 339 -11.52 -4.88 -3.35
C LYS A 339 -10.82 -5.28 -4.64
N GLY A 340 -9.96 -4.40 -5.16
CA GLY A 340 -9.08 -4.67 -6.29
C GLY A 340 -7.66 -4.97 -5.85
#